data_aa3191d35b925c679c32e894a668aacb
#
_entry.id   aa3191d35b925c679c32e894a668aacb
#
_cell.length_a   1.000
_cell.length_b   1.000
_cell.length_c   1.000
_cell.angle_alpha   90.00
_cell.angle_beta   90.00
_cell.angle_gamma   90.00
#
_symmetry.space_group_name_H-M   'P 1'
#
loop_
_entity.id
_entity.type
_entity.pdbx_description
1 polymer ?
#
loop_
_entity_poly.entity_id
_entity_poly.type
_entity_poly.pdbx_seq_one_letter_code
_entity_poly.pdbx_strand_id
1 'polypeptide(L)'
;MSAGATIASVSMALPERLVSNEQIAANLGVDPDWIVKRTGTKERPWASGDERLSHLAAEAGRAALERAGVAPGDLDLVLVATSTADEITPNAAPLVAGLIGADRAGALDVSAACTGWLSALSMACGQIESGRARHTLVVGADFLSRFLDLTDRDTAPLFADGAGAAVVSATEAGTGRVGPIVLRADHGGSHLIRLDRGDYIRMEGQESFRAAVSSMSEVTAEALRAADCRLEDIDLFVYHQANSRIIRAVGQRLDLPSDRVVDYVDRFANASTATLPIALSVAQTEGRLEPGSRVLLAAFGGGLTWGAAVVEWNSRPAGRANGQPSVMPTV
;
A
#
# COMPACT_ATOMS: atom_id res chain seq x y z
N MET A 1 11.58 -29.43 -1.11
CA MET A 1 11.65 -28.12 -0.42
C MET A 1 10.44 -27.33 -0.88
N SER A 2 9.64 -26.76 0.00
CA SER A 2 8.50 -25.93 -0.39
C SER A 2 9.02 -24.68 -1.14
N ALA A 3 8.36 -24.32 -2.24
CA ALA A 3 8.64 -23.07 -2.93
C ALA A 3 8.44 -21.88 -1.95
N GLY A 4 9.28 -20.88 -1.99
CA GLY A 4 9.05 -19.62 -1.30
C GLY A 4 8.22 -18.67 -2.17
N ALA A 5 7.67 -17.62 -1.58
CA ALA A 5 7.05 -16.51 -2.31
C ALA A 5 7.98 -15.30 -2.35
N THR A 6 8.10 -14.63 -3.50
CA THR A 6 8.88 -13.39 -3.65
C THR A 6 8.07 -12.31 -4.33
N ILE A 7 8.32 -11.05 -3.99
CA ILE A 7 7.82 -9.90 -4.76
C ILE A 7 8.71 -9.75 -6.00
N ALA A 8 8.18 -10.15 -7.15
CA ALA A 8 8.90 -10.10 -8.43
C ALA A 8 8.94 -8.68 -9.02
N SER A 9 7.90 -7.90 -8.77
CA SER A 9 7.80 -6.50 -9.22
C SER A 9 6.82 -5.72 -8.36
N VAL A 10 6.94 -4.40 -8.42
CA VAL A 10 5.94 -3.44 -7.90
C VAL A 10 5.70 -2.32 -8.90
N SER A 11 4.52 -1.73 -8.81
CA SER A 11 4.11 -0.59 -9.63
C SER A 11 3.08 0.26 -8.91
N MET A 12 2.75 1.41 -9.48
CA MET A 12 1.67 2.28 -9.04
C MET A 12 0.96 2.93 -10.22
N ALA A 13 -0.28 3.35 -10.00
CA ALA A 13 -1.03 4.25 -10.85
C ALA A 13 -1.75 5.26 -9.98
N LEU A 14 -1.79 6.51 -10.41
CA LEU A 14 -2.37 7.61 -9.66
C LEU A 14 -3.34 8.39 -10.56
N PRO A 15 -4.44 8.92 -10.01
CA PRO A 15 -5.25 9.90 -10.72
C PRO A 15 -4.40 11.10 -11.18
N GLU A 16 -4.73 11.67 -12.33
CA GLU A 16 -4.01 12.83 -12.88
C GLU A 16 -4.27 14.12 -12.08
N ARG A 17 -5.45 14.22 -11.46
CA ARG A 17 -5.84 15.42 -10.72
C ARG A 17 -5.12 15.46 -9.37
N LEU A 18 -4.30 16.50 -9.17
CA LEU A 18 -3.69 16.82 -7.88
C LEU A 18 -4.51 17.91 -7.17
N VAL A 19 -4.82 17.69 -5.90
CA VAL A 19 -5.52 18.63 -5.04
C VAL A 19 -4.55 19.20 -4.02
N SER A 20 -4.39 20.51 -4.04
CA SER A 20 -3.45 21.23 -3.17
C SER A 20 -4.04 21.47 -1.77
N ASN A 21 -3.15 21.83 -0.82
CA ASN A 21 -3.59 22.20 0.51
C ASN A 21 -4.43 23.48 0.52
N GLU A 22 -4.22 24.42 -0.39
CA GLU A 22 -5.01 25.65 -0.51
C GLU A 22 -6.49 25.32 -0.78
N GLN A 23 -6.75 24.35 -1.66
CA GLN A 23 -8.11 23.93 -2.00
C GLN A 23 -8.83 23.28 -0.79
N ILE A 24 -8.13 22.43 -0.03
CA ILE A 24 -8.68 21.81 1.18
C ILE A 24 -8.84 22.84 2.30
N ALA A 25 -7.83 23.68 2.51
CA ALA A 25 -7.84 24.70 3.55
C ALA A 25 -8.97 25.72 3.41
N ALA A 26 -9.33 26.05 2.16
CA ALA A 26 -10.44 26.96 1.87
C ALA A 26 -11.79 26.39 2.40
N ASN A 27 -12.03 25.08 2.23
CA ASN A 27 -13.23 24.41 2.74
C ASN A 27 -13.23 24.32 4.28
N LEU A 28 -12.06 24.13 4.88
CA LEU A 28 -11.90 23.92 6.32
C LEU A 28 -11.80 25.22 7.12
N GLY A 29 -11.60 26.38 6.45
CA GLY A 29 -11.34 27.67 7.10
C GLY A 29 -10.05 27.63 7.94
N VAL A 30 -8.98 27.05 7.40
CA VAL A 30 -7.66 26.93 8.06
C VAL A 30 -6.56 27.47 7.14
N ASP A 31 -5.36 27.67 7.69
CA ASP A 31 -4.16 27.95 6.92
C ASP A 31 -3.65 26.68 6.24
N PRO A 32 -3.21 26.69 4.96
CA PRO A 32 -2.61 25.52 4.29
C PRO A 32 -1.44 24.90 5.06
N ASP A 33 -0.61 25.70 5.73
CA ASP A 33 0.49 25.22 6.58
C ASP A 33 0.00 24.41 7.79
N TRP A 34 -1.23 24.66 8.25
CA TRP A 34 -1.82 23.84 9.31
C TRP A 34 -1.97 22.39 8.88
N ILE A 35 -2.33 22.15 7.61
CA ILE A 35 -2.43 20.78 7.04
C ILE A 35 -1.05 20.13 7.04
N VAL A 36 -0.02 20.82 6.51
CA VAL A 36 1.35 20.28 6.51
C VAL A 36 1.82 19.93 7.92
N LYS A 37 1.61 20.81 8.89
CA LYS A 37 2.00 20.57 10.29
C LYS A 37 1.28 19.38 10.93
N ARG A 38 0.03 19.14 10.54
CA ARG A 38 -0.82 18.06 11.11
C ARG A 38 -0.61 16.72 10.44
N THR A 39 -0.33 16.70 9.15
CA THR A 39 -0.35 15.48 8.33
C THR A 39 0.98 15.17 7.66
N GLY A 40 1.73 16.19 7.29
CA GLY A 40 2.88 16.12 6.39
C GLY A 40 2.50 16.26 4.92
N THR A 41 1.21 16.18 4.57
CA THR A 41 0.73 16.23 3.18
C THR A 41 0.87 17.64 2.61
N LYS A 42 1.37 17.74 1.37
CA LYS A 42 1.40 18.98 0.59
C LYS A 42 0.35 18.98 -0.51
N GLU A 43 0.20 17.83 -1.15
CA GLU A 43 -0.76 17.59 -2.21
C GLU A 43 -1.27 16.14 -2.15
N ARG A 44 -2.35 15.86 -2.87
CA ARG A 44 -2.95 14.53 -2.94
C ARG A 44 -3.60 14.26 -4.28
N PRO A 45 -3.37 13.09 -4.89
CA PRO A 45 -4.12 12.67 -6.07
C PRO A 45 -5.57 12.34 -5.68
N TRP A 46 -6.54 12.85 -6.44
CA TRP A 46 -7.96 12.55 -6.31
C TRP A 46 -8.57 12.20 -7.66
N ALA A 47 -9.26 11.09 -7.71
CA ALA A 47 -9.98 10.68 -8.92
C ALA A 47 -11.03 11.70 -9.33
N SER A 48 -11.21 11.87 -10.63
CA SER A 48 -12.35 12.60 -11.18
C SER A 48 -13.64 11.76 -11.07
N GLY A 49 -14.81 12.39 -11.28
CA GLY A 49 -16.09 11.73 -11.02
C GLY A 49 -16.36 10.50 -11.88
N ASP A 50 -15.78 10.43 -13.08
CA ASP A 50 -15.95 9.38 -14.09
C ASP A 50 -14.83 8.32 -14.07
N GLU A 51 -13.72 8.56 -13.36
CA GLU A 51 -12.67 7.54 -13.19
C GLU A 51 -13.20 6.36 -12.38
N ARG A 52 -12.79 5.16 -12.77
CA ARG A 52 -13.14 3.92 -12.08
C ARG A 52 -11.93 3.35 -11.36
N LEU A 53 -12.14 2.91 -10.12
CA LEU A 53 -11.11 2.25 -9.31
C LEU A 53 -10.56 1.02 -10.03
N SER A 54 -11.43 0.21 -10.63
CA SER A 54 -11.03 -0.99 -11.37
C SER A 54 -10.09 -0.70 -12.54
N HIS A 55 -10.27 0.44 -13.23
CA HIS A 55 -9.40 0.86 -14.33
C HIS A 55 -8.01 1.27 -13.83
N LEU A 56 -7.94 2.09 -12.77
CA LEU A 56 -6.68 2.50 -12.16
C LEU A 56 -5.92 1.30 -11.55
N ALA A 57 -6.65 0.39 -10.89
CA ALA A 57 -6.09 -0.85 -10.36
C ALA A 57 -5.53 -1.75 -11.49
N ALA A 58 -6.23 -1.85 -12.63
CA ALA A 58 -5.76 -2.58 -13.78
C ALA A 58 -4.52 -1.95 -14.43
N GLU A 59 -4.42 -0.61 -14.45
CA GLU A 59 -3.24 0.10 -14.92
C GLU A 59 -2.01 -0.24 -14.08
N ALA A 60 -2.12 -0.13 -12.74
CA ALA A 60 -1.08 -0.57 -11.83
C ALA A 60 -0.73 -2.05 -12.05
N GLY A 61 -1.74 -2.92 -12.19
CA GLY A 61 -1.56 -4.36 -12.44
C GLY A 61 -0.78 -4.64 -13.72
N ARG A 62 -1.14 -4.01 -14.85
CA ARG A 62 -0.42 -4.17 -16.13
C ARG A 62 1.04 -3.76 -16.01
N ALA A 63 1.31 -2.61 -15.39
CA ALA A 63 2.67 -2.14 -15.20
C ALA A 63 3.50 -3.08 -14.30
N ALA A 64 2.89 -3.70 -13.28
CA ALA A 64 3.55 -4.70 -12.46
C ALA A 64 3.88 -5.97 -13.26
N LEU A 65 2.93 -6.47 -14.06
CA LEU A 65 3.13 -7.65 -14.92
C LEU A 65 4.24 -7.44 -15.94
N GLU A 66 4.25 -6.28 -16.61
CA GLU A 66 5.29 -5.92 -17.58
C GLU A 66 6.68 -5.93 -16.90
N ARG A 67 6.81 -5.30 -15.73
CA ARG A 67 8.07 -5.27 -14.97
C ARG A 67 8.53 -6.65 -14.50
N ALA A 68 7.58 -7.54 -14.16
CA ALA A 68 7.87 -8.91 -13.75
C ALA A 68 8.20 -9.83 -14.94
N GLY A 69 7.86 -9.43 -16.18
CA GLY A 69 7.93 -10.30 -17.37
C GLY A 69 6.94 -11.47 -17.30
N VAL A 70 5.80 -11.30 -16.59
CA VAL A 70 4.75 -12.31 -16.44
C VAL A 70 3.58 -11.94 -17.35
N ALA A 71 3.19 -12.87 -18.22
CA ALA A 71 2.02 -12.66 -19.07
C ALA A 71 0.73 -12.74 -18.24
N PRO A 72 -0.33 -11.95 -18.55
CA PRO A 72 -1.59 -12.02 -17.84
C PRO A 72 -2.21 -13.43 -17.78
N GLY A 73 -2.06 -14.21 -18.85
CA GLY A 73 -2.54 -15.59 -18.94
C GLY A 73 -1.79 -16.60 -18.05
N ASP A 74 -0.65 -16.22 -17.49
CA ASP A 74 0.15 -17.04 -16.55
C ASP A 74 -0.22 -16.77 -15.08
N LEU A 75 -1.13 -15.82 -14.82
CA LEU A 75 -1.63 -15.57 -13.48
C LEU A 75 -2.59 -16.67 -13.03
N ASP A 76 -2.39 -17.18 -11.83
CA ASP A 76 -3.29 -18.11 -11.17
C ASP A 76 -4.35 -17.38 -10.33
N LEU A 77 -4.00 -16.18 -9.81
CA LEU A 77 -4.84 -15.44 -8.89
C LEU A 77 -4.63 -13.93 -9.00
N VAL A 78 -5.74 -13.18 -8.97
CA VAL A 78 -5.78 -11.72 -8.84
C VAL A 78 -6.45 -11.37 -7.52
N LEU A 79 -5.74 -10.69 -6.63
CA LEU A 79 -6.24 -10.19 -5.36
C LEU A 79 -6.29 -8.68 -5.41
N VAL A 80 -7.46 -8.10 -5.14
CA VAL A 80 -7.62 -6.64 -5.03
C VAL A 80 -8.01 -6.30 -3.60
N ALA A 81 -7.13 -5.59 -2.91
CA ALA A 81 -7.43 -5.03 -1.59
C ALA A 81 -8.06 -3.66 -1.77
N THR A 82 -9.30 -3.52 -1.33
CA THR A 82 -10.05 -2.25 -1.42
C THR A 82 -11.17 -2.18 -0.38
N SER A 83 -11.49 -0.96 0.04
CA SER A 83 -12.70 -0.63 0.82
C SER A 83 -13.66 0.25 0.02
N THR A 84 -13.30 0.62 -1.22
CA THR A 84 -14.00 1.61 -2.05
C THR A 84 -14.22 1.09 -3.46
N ALA A 85 -14.51 -0.21 -3.61
CA ALA A 85 -14.82 -0.83 -4.89
C ALA A 85 -15.90 -0.03 -5.65
N ASP A 86 -15.83 -0.05 -6.99
CA ASP A 86 -16.78 0.69 -7.84
C ASP A 86 -18.22 0.23 -7.60
N GLU A 87 -18.44 -1.08 -7.37
CA GLU A 87 -19.74 -1.67 -7.04
C GLU A 87 -19.63 -2.59 -5.81
N ILE A 88 -20.75 -2.83 -5.16
CA ILE A 88 -20.85 -3.89 -4.14
C ILE A 88 -20.70 -5.27 -4.80
N THR A 89 -21.27 -5.44 -5.99
CA THR A 89 -21.14 -6.61 -6.85
C THR A 89 -21.40 -6.18 -8.30
N PRO A 90 -20.56 -6.58 -9.28
CA PRO A 90 -19.40 -7.48 -9.13
C PRO A 90 -18.27 -6.87 -8.30
N ASN A 91 -17.43 -7.71 -7.72
CA ASN A 91 -16.22 -7.33 -7.00
C ASN A 91 -15.20 -6.66 -7.94
N ALA A 92 -14.27 -5.89 -7.41
CA ALA A 92 -13.23 -5.22 -8.19
C ALA A 92 -12.25 -6.19 -8.86
N ALA A 93 -11.86 -7.26 -8.17
CA ALA A 93 -10.85 -8.18 -8.69
C ALA A 93 -11.24 -8.89 -10.00
N PRO A 94 -12.46 -9.40 -10.21
CA PRO A 94 -12.88 -9.92 -11.52
C PRO A 94 -12.85 -8.87 -12.63
N LEU A 95 -13.21 -7.61 -12.33
CA LEU A 95 -13.13 -6.51 -13.30
C LEU A 95 -11.67 -6.22 -13.69
N VAL A 96 -10.79 -6.15 -12.69
CA VAL A 96 -9.34 -5.98 -12.90
C VAL A 96 -8.76 -7.13 -13.72
N ALA A 97 -9.10 -8.39 -13.39
CA ALA A 97 -8.64 -9.56 -14.12
C ALA A 97 -9.04 -9.50 -15.61
N GLY A 98 -10.30 -9.17 -15.91
CA GLY A 98 -10.76 -8.98 -17.28
C GLY A 98 -10.06 -7.83 -18.00
N LEU A 99 -9.89 -6.67 -17.34
CA LEU A 99 -9.22 -5.51 -17.91
C LEU A 99 -7.75 -5.76 -18.25
N ILE A 100 -7.05 -6.61 -17.50
CA ILE A 100 -5.65 -6.96 -17.78
C ILE A 100 -5.49 -8.16 -18.71
N GLY A 101 -6.58 -8.89 -19.04
CA GLY A 101 -6.56 -10.09 -19.86
C GLY A 101 -6.15 -11.37 -19.11
N ALA A 102 -6.37 -11.43 -17.80
CA ALA A 102 -6.11 -12.60 -16.96
C ALA A 102 -7.33 -13.54 -16.89
N ASP A 103 -7.84 -13.96 -18.04
CA ASP A 103 -9.14 -14.66 -18.20
C ASP A 103 -9.23 -16.01 -17.49
N ARG A 104 -8.10 -16.58 -17.06
CA ARG A 104 -8.03 -17.89 -16.40
C ARG A 104 -7.73 -17.81 -14.91
N ALA A 105 -7.37 -16.62 -14.41
CA ALA A 105 -7.04 -16.42 -13.02
C ALA A 105 -8.29 -16.46 -12.12
N GLY A 106 -8.17 -17.05 -10.93
CA GLY A 106 -9.12 -16.79 -9.87
C GLY A 106 -9.04 -15.31 -9.46
N ALA A 107 -10.17 -14.70 -9.05
CA ALA A 107 -10.18 -13.29 -8.71
C ALA A 107 -11.08 -13.02 -7.50
N LEU A 108 -10.55 -12.33 -6.47
CA LEU A 108 -11.32 -11.99 -5.27
C LEU A 108 -10.81 -10.71 -4.60
N ASP A 109 -11.73 -9.99 -3.98
CA ASP A 109 -11.42 -8.80 -3.18
C ASP A 109 -11.05 -9.20 -1.75
N VAL A 110 -10.14 -8.40 -1.16
CA VAL A 110 -9.72 -8.53 0.24
C VAL A 110 -10.07 -7.23 0.99
N SER A 111 -10.97 -7.34 1.95
CA SER A 111 -11.40 -6.19 2.75
C SER A 111 -10.78 -6.25 4.16
N ALA A 112 -9.78 -5.41 4.40
CA ALA A 112 -9.13 -5.24 5.70
C ALA A 112 -8.62 -3.80 5.89
N ALA A 113 -9.37 -2.82 5.42
CA ALA A 113 -9.02 -1.40 5.43
C ALA A 113 -7.55 -1.19 4.99
N CYS A 114 -6.81 -0.25 5.63
CA CYS A 114 -5.44 0.07 5.22
C CYS A 114 -4.44 -1.10 5.32
N THR A 115 -4.78 -2.19 6.01
CA THR A 115 -3.96 -3.43 6.06
C THR A 115 -4.29 -4.40 4.93
N GLY A 116 -5.27 -4.07 4.09
CA GLY A 116 -5.81 -4.96 3.06
C GLY A 116 -4.75 -5.50 2.11
N TRP A 117 -3.83 -4.64 1.63
CA TRP A 117 -2.77 -5.10 0.73
C TRP A 117 -1.81 -6.09 1.40
N LEU A 118 -1.44 -5.86 2.66
CA LEU A 118 -0.58 -6.79 3.42
C LEU A 118 -1.31 -8.11 3.70
N SER A 119 -2.62 -8.05 3.95
CA SER A 119 -3.47 -9.25 4.10
C SER A 119 -3.57 -10.04 2.79
N ALA A 120 -3.75 -9.35 1.67
CA ALA A 120 -3.75 -9.96 0.34
C ALA A 120 -2.38 -10.57 -0.01
N LEU A 121 -1.28 -9.88 0.35
CA LEU A 121 0.08 -10.43 0.21
C LEU A 121 0.24 -11.73 1.00
N SER A 122 -0.27 -11.80 2.23
CA SER A 122 -0.27 -13.02 3.05
C SER A 122 -1.04 -14.17 2.37
N MET A 123 -2.18 -13.88 1.77
CA MET A 123 -2.96 -14.87 1.02
C MET A 123 -2.19 -15.36 -0.21
N ALA A 124 -1.59 -14.45 -0.98
CA ALA A 124 -0.78 -14.77 -2.15
C ALA A 124 0.39 -15.71 -1.78
N CYS A 125 1.14 -15.36 -0.73
CA CYS A 125 2.24 -16.20 -0.22
C CYS A 125 1.74 -17.60 0.17
N GLY A 126 0.62 -17.70 0.89
CA GLY A 126 0.05 -18.98 1.28
C GLY A 126 -0.37 -19.86 0.08
N GLN A 127 -0.94 -19.29 -0.98
CA GLN A 127 -1.28 -20.00 -2.21
C GLN A 127 -0.02 -20.49 -2.95
N ILE A 128 1.01 -19.67 -3.01
CA ILE A 128 2.28 -20.02 -3.66
C ILE A 128 3.03 -21.10 -2.85
N GLU A 129 3.18 -20.93 -1.56
CA GLU A 129 3.91 -21.84 -0.67
C GLU A 129 3.24 -23.22 -0.57
N SER A 130 1.90 -23.27 -0.73
CA SER A 130 1.14 -24.52 -0.82
C SER A 130 1.18 -25.16 -2.20
N GLY A 131 1.82 -24.55 -3.19
CA GLY A 131 1.91 -25.03 -4.57
C GLY A 131 0.62 -24.92 -5.38
N ARG A 132 -0.36 -24.12 -4.92
CA ARG A 132 -1.65 -23.90 -5.61
C ARG A 132 -1.60 -22.74 -6.60
N ALA A 133 -0.64 -21.85 -6.47
CA ALA A 133 -0.37 -20.76 -7.40
C ALA A 133 1.11 -20.65 -7.67
N ARG A 134 1.46 -20.19 -8.86
CA ARG A 134 2.82 -19.83 -9.26
C ARG A 134 3.01 -18.33 -9.35
N HIS A 135 2.02 -17.63 -9.87
CA HIS A 135 2.01 -16.18 -10.02
C HIS A 135 0.69 -15.61 -9.50
N THR A 136 0.76 -14.62 -8.61
CA THR A 136 -0.39 -13.90 -8.09
C THR A 136 -0.18 -12.41 -8.28
N LEU A 137 -1.19 -11.71 -8.78
CA LEU A 137 -1.22 -10.25 -8.78
C LEU A 137 -1.91 -9.77 -7.51
N VAL A 138 -1.24 -8.92 -6.73
CA VAL A 138 -1.76 -8.31 -5.51
C VAL A 138 -1.87 -6.81 -5.70
N VAL A 139 -3.08 -6.28 -5.78
CA VAL A 139 -3.36 -4.86 -5.97
C VAL A 139 -3.95 -4.28 -4.69
N GLY A 140 -3.49 -3.10 -4.30
CA GLY A 140 -4.17 -2.24 -3.33
C GLY A 140 -4.69 -1.01 -4.05
N ALA A 141 -5.96 -0.70 -3.94
CA ALA A 141 -6.56 0.46 -4.59
C ALA A 141 -7.72 1.02 -3.75
N ASP A 142 -7.71 2.33 -3.53
CA ASP A 142 -8.83 3.02 -2.88
C ASP A 142 -9.06 4.41 -3.48
N PHE A 143 -10.32 4.79 -3.60
CA PHE A 143 -10.79 6.13 -3.94
C PHE A 143 -11.51 6.76 -2.73
N LEU A 144 -10.71 7.12 -1.71
CA LEU A 144 -11.24 7.62 -0.45
C LEU A 144 -11.78 9.04 -0.55
N SER A 145 -11.35 9.83 -1.56
CA SER A 145 -11.85 11.19 -1.78
C SER A 145 -13.38 11.25 -1.93
N ARG A 146 -13.99 10.18 -2.43
CA ARG A 146 -15.45 10.07 -2.62
C ARG A 146 -16.24 9.94 -1.33
N PHE A 147 -15.56 9.61 -0.24
CA PHE A 147 -16.15 9.36 1.07
C PHE A 147 -15.69 10.40 2.11
N LEU A 148 -15.27 11.59 1.66
CA LEU A 148 -14.84 12.68 2.53
C LEU A 148 -15.92 13.72 2.71
N ASP A 149 -16.20 14.06 3.96
CA ASP A 149 -16.82 15.32 4.32
C ASP A 149 -15.74 16.41 4.26
N LEU A 150 -15.77 17.26 3.24
CA LEU A 150 -14.75 18.28 3.02
C LEU A 150 -14.75 19.39 4.07
N THR A 151 -15.70 19.38 5.00
CA THR A 151 -15.74 20.28 6.17
C THR A 151 -15.17 19.65 7.43
N ASP A 152 -14.86 18.35 7.39
CA ASP A 152 -14.27 17.64 8.52
C ASP A 152 -12.75 17.82 8.56
N ARG A 153 -12.26 18.45 9.66
CA ARG A 153 -10.84 18.73 9.86
C ARG A 153 -9.99 17.51 10.18
N ASP A 154 -10.60 16.41 10.59
CA ASP A 154 -9.87 15.20 10.98
C ASP A 154 -9.64 14.26 9.79
N THR A 155 -10.48 14.30 8.76
CA THR A 155 -10.42 13.37 7.63
C THR A 155 -10.09 14.03 6.28
N ALA A 156 -10.70 15.18 5.96
CA ALA A 156 -10.51 15.84 4.66
C ALA A 156 -9.04 16.11 4.26
N PRO A 157 -8.13 16.50 5.19
CA PRO A 157 -6.75 16.79 4.82
C PRO A 157 -5.87 15.55 4.65
N LEU A 158 -6.36 14.35 5.04
CA LEU A 158 -5.53 13.15 5.14
C LEU A 158 -5.55 12.28 3.88
N PHE A 159 -6.74 12.06 3.30
CA PHE A 159 -6.95 10.95 2.37
C PHE A 159 -6.75 11.34 0.91
N ALA A 160 -6.28 10.37 0.15
CA ALA A 160 -6.02 10.41 -1.27
C ALA A 160 -6.59 9.19 -1.98
N ASP A 161 -6.48 9.18 -3.29
CA ASP A 161 -6.85 8.10 -4.18
C ASP A 161 -5.59 7.55 -4.86
N GLY A 162 -5.59 6.26 -5.17
CA GLY A 162 -4.49 5.64 -5.85
C GLY A 162 -4.60 4.13 -5.94
N ALA A 163 -3.74 3.56 -6.76
CA ALA A 163 -3.54 2.12 -6.88
C ALA A 163 -2.05 1.78 -6.86
N GLY A 164 -1.72 0.66 -6.25
CA GLY A 164 -0.39 0.07 -6.33
C GLY A 164 -0.50 -1.43 -6.43
N ALA A 165 0.41 -2.06 -7.14
CA ALA A 165 0.37 -3.48 -7.42
C ALA A 165 1.71 -4.16 -7.21
N ALA A 166 1.68 -5.45 -6.89
CA ALA A 166 2.84 -6.33 -6.89
C ALA A 166 2.52 -7.64 -7.61
N VAL A 167 3.45 -8.14 -8.39
CA VAL A 167 3.46 -9.53 -8.82
C VAL A 167 4.23 -10.34 -7.79
N VAL A 168 3.54 -11.32 -7.18
CA VAL A 168 4.15 -12.28 -6.25
C VAL A 168 4.31 -13.61 -6.99
N SER A 169 5.52 -14.13 -6.97
CA SER A 169 5.87 -15.33 -7.74
C SER A 169 6.51 -16.40 -6.87
N ALA A 170 6.34 -17.65 -7.26
CA ALA A 170 7.09 -18.76 -6.68
C ALA A 170 8.59 -18.57 -6.93
N THR A 171 9.40 -18.81 -5.90
CA THR A 171 10.85 -18.76 -5.99
C THR A 171 11.48 -20.02 -5.44
N GLU A 172 12.66 -20.37 -5.95
CA GLU A 172 13.48 -21.43 -5.36
C GLU A 172 14.08 -20.97 -4.02
N ALA A 173 14.37 -21.91 -3.18
CA ALA A 173 14.98 -21.63 -1.87
C ALA A 173 16.31 -20.86 -2.04
N GLY A 174 16.41 -19.68 -1.42
CA GLY A 174 17.65 -18.90 -1.35
C GLY A 174 17.71 -17.62 -2.19
N THR A 175 16.63 -17.24 -2.87
CA THR A 175 16.60 -15.99 -3.66
C THR A 175 15.36 -15.17 -3.35
N GLY A 176 15.54 -14.07 -2.63
CA GLY A 176 14.50 -13.08 -2.27
C GLY A 176 13.21 -13.72 -1.74
N ARG A 177 12.75 -13.35 -0.58
CA ARG A 177 11.62 -14.01 0.05
C ARG A 177 10.74 -13.03 0.81
N VAL A 178 9.43 -13.23 0.72
CA VAL A 178 8.51 -12.68 1.71
C VAL A 178 8.58 -13.59 2.95
N GLY A 179 9.02 -13.05 4.06
CA GLY A 179 9.06 -13.76 5.33
C GLY A 179 7.68 -13.96 5.94
N PRO A 180 7.61 -14.54 7.15
CA PRO A 180 6.34 -14.68 7.85
C PRO A 180 5.60 -13.35 7.98
N ILE A 181 4.34 -13.31 7.61
CA ILE A 181 3.48 -12.13 7.75
C ILE A 181 2.68 -12.26 9.03
N VAL A 182 2.88 -11.32 9.95
CA VAL A 182 2.13 -11.23 11.20
C VAL A 182 0.91 -10.35 10.98
N LEU A 183 -0.28 -10.87 11.24
CA LEU A 183 -1.55 -10.12 11.17
C LEU A 183 -2.24 -10.16 12.53
N ARG A 184 -2.85 -9.04 12.94
CA ARG A 184 -3.57 -8.87 14.20
C ARG A 184 -4.85 -8.07 13.98
N ALA A 185 -5.81 -8.24 14.87
CA ALA A 185 -7.05 -7.47 14.89
C ALA A 185 -7.52 -7.25 16.33
N ASP A 186 -8.15 -6.10 16.56
CA ASP A 186 -8.84 -5.77 17.81
C ASP A 186 -10.16 -5.05 17.51
N HIS A 187 -11.26 -5.71 17.80
CA HIS A 187 -12.58 -5.14 17.58
C HIS A 187 -12.94 -4.02 18.60
N GLY A 188 -12.26 -3.97 19.75
CA GLY A 188 -12.51 -2.94 20.75
C GLY A 188 -12.29 -1.51 20.25
N GLY A 189 -11.39 -1.35 19.28
CA GLY A 189 -11.11 -0.08 18.60
C GLY A 189 -11.94 0.18 17.33
N SER A 190 -12.97 -0.60 17.02
CA SER A 190 -13.72 -0.51 15.77
C SER A 190 -14.42 0.85 15.54
N HIS A 191 -14.68 1.60 16.60
CA HIS A 191 -15.27 2.94 16.54
C HIS A 191 -14.29 4.03 16.11
N LEU A 192 -12.97 3.78 16.19
CA LEU A 192 -11.94 4.79 15.97
C LEU A 192 -11.81 5.24 14.51
N ILE A 193 -12.02 4.32 13.57
CA ILE A 193 -11.97 4.62 12.13
C ILE A 193 -13.12 3.85 11.47
N ARG A 194 -14.10 4.56 10.92
CA ARG A 194 -15.30 3.98 10.33
C ARG A 194 -15.64 4.61 8.99
N LEU A 195 -16.17 3.77 8.10
CA LEU A 195 -16.86 4.17 6.90
C LEU A 195 -18.15 3.33 6.79
N ASP A 196 -19.27 3.92 7.17
CA ASP A 196 -20.56 3.28 7.03
C ASP A 196 -21.07 3.40 5.59
N ARG A 197 -21.91 2.45 5.13
CA ARG A 197 -22.43 2.47 3.77
C ARG A 197 -23.27 3.74 3.52
N GLY A 198 -22.89 4.52 2.52
CA GLY A 198 -23.57 5.74 2.14
C GLY A 198 -23.27 6.94 3.03
N ASP A 199 -22.26 6.87 3.87
CA ASP A 199 -21.78 7.95 4.74
C ASP A 199 -20.33 8.31 4.42
N TYR A 200 -19.79 9.27 5.15
CA TYR A 200 -18.40 9.73 5.09
C TYR A 200 -17.52 8.98 6.08
N ILE A 201 -16.22 8.97 5.81
CA ILE A 201 -15.21 8.45 6.75
C ILE A 201 -15.27 9.29 8.03
N ARG A 202 -15.30 8.60 9.18
CA ARG A 202 -15.22 9.21 10.50
C ARG A 202 -14.01 8.65 11.24
N MET A 203 -13.29 9.52 11.94
CA MET A 203 -12.07 9.12 12.63
C MET A 203 -11.91 9.88 13.96
N GLU A 204 -11.63 9.13 15.02
CA GLU A 204 -11.17 9.66 16.30
C GLU A 204 -9.65 9.90 16.23
N GLY A 205 -9.24 11.06 15.71
CA GLY A 205 -7.86 11.31 15.27
C GLY A 205 -6.80 11.07 16.34
N GLN A 206 -7.03 11.51 17.58
CA GLN A 206 -6.04 11.39 18.67
C GLN A 206 -5.88 9.93 19.14
N GLU A 207 -6.97 9.22 19.29
CA GLU A 207 -6.97 7.82 19.73
C GLU A 207 -6.44 6.90 18.64
N SER A 208 -6.85 7.12 17.38
CA SER A 208 -6.31 6.43 16.21
C SER A 208 -4.79 6.61 16.08
N PHE A 209 -4.29 7.82 16.33
CA PHE A 209 -2.85 8.08 16.34
C PHE A 209 -2.11 7.25 17.39
N ARG A 210 -2.60 7.22 18.64
CA ARG A 210 -1.97 6.43 19.71
C ARG A 210 -1.99 4.94 19.40
N ALA A 211 -3.16 4.43 18.96
CA ALA A 211 -3.32 3.04 18.58
C ALA A 211 -2.37 2.66 17.44
N ALA A 212 -2.28 3.47 16.37
CA ALA A 212 -1.40 3.24 15.25
C ALA A 212 0.08 3.15 15.65
N VAL A 213 0.56 4.11 16.47
CA VAL A 213 1.96 4.12 16.94
C VAL A 213 2.26 2.90 17.80
N SER A 214 1.36 2.53 18.72
CA SER A 214 1.56 1.34 19.57
C SER A 214 1.57 0.07 18.75
N SER A 215 0.52 -0.17 17.98
CA SER A 215 0.34 -1.42 17.22
C SER A 215 1.41 -1.62 16.15
N MET A 216 1.81 -0.55 15.41
CA MET A 216 2.88 -0.67 14.43
C MET A 216 4.23 -0.93 15.07
N SER A 217 4.52 -0.33 16.24
CA SER A 217 5.77 -0.61 16.95
C SER A 217 5.81 -2.06 17.48
N GLU A 218 4.72 -2.54 18.04
CA GLU A 218 4.60 -3.91 18.56
C GLU A 218 4.73 -4.96 17.46
N VAL A 219 3.98 -4.77 16.35
CA VAL A 219 4.00 -5.73 15.23
C VAL A 219 5.32 -5.71 14.48
N THR A 220 6.03 -4.57 14.44
CA THR A 220 7.42 -4.50 13.94
C THR A 220 8.31 -5.46 14.70
N ALA A 221 8.28 -5.42 16.04
CA ALA A 221 9.07 -6.34 16.86
C ALA A 221 8.63 -7.80 16.70
N GLU A 222 7.32 -8.06 16.51
CA GLU A 222 6.83 -9.41 16.23
C GLU A 222 7.32 -9.95 14.88
N ALA A 223 7.26 -9.13 13.82
CA ALA A 223 7.71 -9.53 12.49
C ALA A 223 9.21 -9.80 12.44
N LEU A 224 10.01 -8.98 13.12
CA LEU A 224 11.47 -9.22 13.26
C LEU A 224 11.74 -10.57 13.93
N ARG A 225 11.06 -10.87 15.03
CA ARG A 225 11.21 -12.18 15.71
C ARG A 225 10.76 -13.34 14.80
N ALA A 226 9.65 -13.18 14.08
CA ALA A 226 9.14 -14.22 13.19
C ALA A 226 10.08 -14.49 12.00
N ALA A 227 10.82 -13.47 11.56
CA ALA A 227 11.79 -13.55 10.47
C ALA A 227 13.22 -13.89 10.93
N ASP A 228 13.43 -14.11 12.24
CA ASP A 228 14.77 -14.28 12.85
C ASP A 228 15.74 -13.16 12.45
N CYS A 229 15.25 -11.92 12.47
CA CYS A 229 15.98 -10.71 12.12
C CYS A 229 16.05 -9.75 13.31
N ARG A 230 17.12 -8.96 13.34
CA ARG A 230 17.25 -7.82 14.26
C ARG A 230 16.91 -6.53 13.53
N LEU A 231 16.65 -5.48 14.29
CA LEU A 231 16.26 -4.18 13.76
C LEU A 231 17.36 -3.57 12.87
N GLU A 232 18.62 -3.73 13.26
CA GLU A 232 19.78 -3.25 12.50
C GLU A 232 20.00 -3.98 11.17
N ASP A 233 19.42 -5.18 11.01
CA ASP A 233 19.51 -5.97 9.79
C ASP A 233 18.55 -5.46 8.69
N ILE A 234 17.68 -4.48 9.00
CA ILE A 234 16.70 -3.91 8.08
C ILE A 234 17.30 -2.70 7.38
N ASP A 235 17.31 -2.75 6.05
CA ASP A 235 17.80 -1.66 5.20
C ASP A 235 16.76 -0.56 5.00
N LEU A 236 15.47 -0.91 4.95
CA LEU A 236 14.40 0.05 4.72
C LEU A 236 13.13 -0.30 5.49
N PHE A 237 12.55 0.68 6.16
CA PHE A 237 11.28 0.58 6.87
C PHE A 237 10.19 1.30 6.06
N VAL A 238 9.21 0.55 5.58
CA VAL A 238 8.07 1.04 4.80
C VAL A 238 6.81 0.85 5.62
N TYR A 239 6.43 1.88 6.34
CA TYR A 239 5.18 1.94 7.08
C TYR A 239 4.04 2.43 6.19
N HIS A 240 2.81 2.02 6.49
CA HIS A 240 1.61 2.61 5.90
C HIS A 240 1.68 4.14 5.95
N GLN A 241 1.51 4.79 4.80
CA GLN A 241 1.67 6.24 4.61
C GLN A 241 0.39 7.00 5.03
N ALA A 242 -0.06 6.80 6.27
CA ALA A 242 -1.26 7.45 6.78
C ALA A 242 -1.05 8.92 7.14
N ASN A 243 0.10 9.22 7.73
CA ASN A 243 0.44 10.53 8.29
C ASN A 243 1.93 10.54 8.67
N SER A 244 2.68 11.55 8.23
CA SER A 244 4.11 11.69 8.56
C SER A 244 4.38 11.73 10.07
N ARG A 245 3.45 12.25 10.87
CA ARG A 245 3.60 12.28 12.33
C ARG A 245 3.57 10.88 12.94
N ILE A 246 2.73 9.98 12.41
CA ILE A 246 2.68 8.58 12.85
C ILE A 246 3.99 7.88 12.50
N ILE A 247 4.46 8.02 11.25
CA ILE A 247 5.72 7.42 10.78
C ILE A 247 6.89 7.86 11.65
N ARG A 248 7.00 9.17 11.91
CA ARG A 248 8.05 9.72 12.78
C ARG A 248 7.93 9.21 14.21
N ALA A 249 6.73 9.14 14.78
CA ALA A 249 6.53 8.67 16.14
C ALA A 249 6.89 7.18 16.30
N VAL A 250 6.58 6.34 15.31
CA VAL A 250 7.04 4.94 15.27
C VAL A 250 8.56 4.87 15.17
N GLY A 251 9.16 5.65 14.25
CA GLY A 251 10.61 5.72 14.10
C GLY A 251 11.32 6.14 15.39
N GLN A 252 10.82 7.17 16.08
CA GLN A 252 11.35 7.62 17.37
C GLN A 252 11.17 6.57 18.48
N ARG A 253 10.02 5.92 18.53
CA ARG A 253 9.75 4.87 19.55
C ARG A 253 10.65 3.65 19.42
N LEU A 254 11.04 3.33 18.18
CA LEU A 254 11.90 2.18 17.86
C LEU A 254 13.37 2.58 17.64
N ASP A 255 13.73 3.85 17.83
CA ASP A 255 15.07 4.40 17.59
C ASP A 255 15.61 4.09 16.18
N LEU A 256 14.75 4.24 15.16
CA LEU A 256 15.12 3.94 13.77
C LEU A 256 15.95 5.07 13.15
N PRO A 257 16.97 4.73 12.34
CA PRO A 257 17.67 5.70 11.50
C PRO A 257 16.69 6.37 10.51
N SER A 258 16.59 7.68 10.53
CA SER A 258 15.60 8.42 9.75
C SER A 258 15.78 8.27 8.23
N ASP A 259 17.00 8.04 7.77
CA ASP A 259 17.36 7.78 6.37
C ASP A 259 16.87 6.40 5.88
N ARG A 260 16.63 5.45 6.80
CA ARG A 260 16.05 4.14 6.49
C ARG A 260 14.52 4.11 6.58
N VAL A 261 13.87 5.18 7.04
CA VAL A 261 12.40 5.25 7.13
C VAL A 261 11.83 5.97 5.90
N VAL A 262 10.85 5.34 5.26
CA VAL A 262 10.14 5.94 4.12
C VAL A 262 9.03 6.86 4.62
N ASP A 263 9.03 8.11 4.15
CA ASP A 263 7.95 9.09 4.36
C ASP A 263 7.68 9.83 3.04
N TYR A 264 6.65 9.40 2.31
CA TYR A 264 6.20 9.95 1.03
C TYR A 264 4.80 10.58 1.14
N VAL A 265 4.34 10.81 2.37
CA VAL A 265 3.03 11.40 2.66
C VAL A 265 2.86 12.78 2.03
N ASP A 266 3.95 13.53 1.88
CA ASP A 266 3.91 14.87 1.30
C ASP A 266 3.40 14.88 -0.16
N ARG A 267 3.69 13.83 -0.93
CA ARG A 267 3.35 13.69 -2.35
C ARG A 267 2.09 12.87 -2.64
N PHE A 268 1.81 11.87 -1.80
CA PHE A 268 0.78 10.87 -2.09
C PHE A 268 -0.33 10.81 -1.06
N ALA A 269 -0.16 11.48 0.10
CA ALA A 269 -1.09 11.43 1.22
C ALA A 269 -1.49 9.98 1.59
N ASN A 270 -2.69 9.75 2.13
CA ASN A 270 -3.15 8.44 2.56
C ASN A 270 -4.11 7.82 1.53
N ALA A 271 -3.61 7.02 0.62
CA ALA A 271 -4.40 6.21 -0.31
C ALA A 271 -4.72 4.80 0.25
N SER A 272 -4.89 4.67 1.57
CA SER A 272 -5.30 3.43 2.27
C SER A 272 -4.49 2.19 1.87
N THR A 273 -5.15 1.19 1.25
CA THR A 273 -4.53 -0.08 0.85
C THR A 273 -3.40 0.10 -0.17
N ALA A 274 -3.43 1.17 -0.95
CA ALA A 274 -2.43 1.43 -2.00
C ALA A 274 -1.10 1.97 -1.45
N THR A 275 -1.06 2.46 -0.21
CA THR A 275 0.11 3.21 0.30
C THR A 275 1.39 2.38 0.37
N LEU A 276 1.33 1.11 0.78
CA LEU A 276 2.51 0.25 0.83
C LEU A 276 3.07 -0.04 -0.57
N PRO A 277 2.29 -0.54 -1.55
CA PRO A 277 2.83 -0.80 -2.88
C PRO A 277 3.23 0.47 -3.63
N ILE A 278 2.56 1.62 -3.41
CA ILE A 278 3.01 2.92 -3.93
C ILE A 278 4.39 3.27 -3.35
N ALA A 279 4.54 3.21 -2.03
CA ALA A 279 5.79 3.54 -1.36
C ALA A 279 6.94 2.63 -1.80
N LEU A 280 6.69 1.33 -1.99
CA LEU A 280 7.68 0.39 -2.54
C LEU A 280 8.06 0.73 -3.98
N SER A 281 7.08 1.07 -4.84
CA SER A 281 7.32 1.45 -6.23
C SER A 281 8.17 2.72 -6.33
N VAL A 282 7.90 3.71 -5.49
CA VAL A 282 8.67 4.95 -5.41
C VAL A 282 10.09 4.68 -4.91
N ALA A 283 10.23 3.96 -3.79
CA ALA A 283 11.53 3.63 -3.20
C ALA A 283 12.42 2.84 -4.18
N GLN A 284 11.82 1.93 -4.97
CA GLN A 284 12.54 1.22 -6.03
C GLN A 284 12.98 2.16 -7.16
N THR A 285 12.13 3.08 -7.58
CA THR A 285 12.44 4.05 -8.63
C THR A 285 13.53 5.03 -8.20
N GLU A 286 13.54 5.41 -6.92
CA GLU A 286 14.56 6.27 -6.30
C GLU A 286 15.88 5.54 -6.00
N GLY A 287 15.96 4.22 -6.26
CA GLY A 287 17.17 3.42 -6.00
C GLY A 287 17.40 3.10 -4.52
N ARG A 288 16.38 3.24 -3.68
CA ARG A 288 16.45 2.89 -2.24
C ARG A 288 16.24 1.39 -1.98
N LEU A 289 15.78 0.64 -2.98
CA LEU A 289 15.58 -0.80 -2.93
C LEU A 289 16.44 -1.48 -3.96
N GLU A 290 17.39 -2.26 -3.50
CA GLU A 290 18.28 -3.07 -4.34
C GLU A 290 18.03 -4.58 -4.09
N PRO A 291 18.32 -5.45 -5.06
CA PRO A 291 18.27 -6.89 -4.83
C PRO A 291 19.13 -7.29 -3.61
N GLY A 292 18.53 -8.00 -2.66
CA GLY A 292 19.16 -8.38 -1.40
C GLY A 292 18.82 -7.47 -0.22
N SER A 293 18.24 -6.28 -0.44
CA SER A 293 17.79 -5.41 0.65
C SER A 293 16.72 -6.09 1.50
N ARG A 294 16.83 -5.94 2.82
CA ARG A 294 15.77 -6.36 3.75
C ARG A 294 14.85 -5.19 4.07
N VAL A 295 13.58 -5.38 3.77
CA VAL A 295 12.54 -4.36 3.91
C VAL A 295 11.54 -4.79 4.95
N LEU A 296 11.30 -3.96 5.96
CA LEU A 296 10.20 -4.17 6.87
C LEU A 296 8.97 -3.41 6.38
N LEU A 297 7.89 -4.13 6.16
CA LEU A 297 6.57 -3.59 5.83
C LEU A 297 5.69 -3.62 7.07
N ALA A 298 4.99 -2.54 7.39
CA ALA A 298 3.96 -2.56 8.42
C ALA A 298 2.80 -1.62 8.09
N ALA A 299 1.59 -2.06 8.44
CA ALA A 299 0.36 -1.32 8.25
C ALA A 299 -0.53 -1.38 9.48
N PHE A 300 -1.39 -0.35 9.62
CA PHE A 300 -2.44 -0.23 10.61
C PHE A 300 -3.67 0.39 9.93
N GLY A 301 -4.87 -0.04 10.30
CA GLY A 301 -6.11 0.46 9.72
C GLY A 301 -7.34 0.21 10.57
N GLY A 302 -8.47 0.68 10.04
CA GLY A 302 -9.78 0.44 10.66
C GLY A 302 -10.06 -1.03 10.89
N GLY A 303 -10.79 -1.30 11.98
CA GLY A 303 -11.13 -2.64 12.38
C GLY A 303 -11.05 -2.86 13.90
N LEU A 304 -10.01 -2.53 14.71
CA LEU A 304 -8.69 -2.24 14.16
C LEU A 304 -8.01 -3.46 13.60
N THR A 305 -7.19 -3.24 12.60
CA THR A 305 -6.33 -4.28 12.05
C THR A 305 -4.90 -3.75 11.88
N TRP A 306 -3.90 -4.61 12.08
CA TRP A 306 -2.50 -4.26 11.83
C TRP A 306 -1.69 -5.48 11.47
N GLY A 307 -0.55 -5.25 10.84
CA GLY A 307 0.34 -6.35 10.47
C GLY A 307 1.70 -5.86 10.01
N ALA A 308 2.65 -6.78 9.97
CA ALA A 308 3.99 -6.53 9.46
C ALA A 308 4.62 -7.79 8.86
N ALA A 309 5.60 -7.57 7.99
CA ALA A 309 6.44 -8.61 7.41
C ALA A 309 7.85 -8.08 7.15
N VAL A 310 8.83 -8.97 7.20
CA VAL A 310 10.17 -8.71 6.64
C VAL A 310 10.23 -9.35 5.26
N VAL A 311 10.66 -8.56 4.27
CA VAL A 311 10.81 -9.01 2.88
C VAL A 311 12.28 -8.91 2.49
N GLU A 312 12.85 -9.98 2.00
CA GLU A 312 14.11 -9.95 1.29
C GLU A 312 13.85 -9.58 -0.16
N TRP A 313 14.26 -8.38 -0.55
CA TRP A 313 13.92 -7.77 -1.83
C TRP A 313 14.70 -8.41 -2.97
N ASN A 314 14.00 -8.82 -4.02
CA ASN A 314 14.65 -9.43 -5.20
C ASN A 314 14.23 -8.78 -6.53
N SER A 315 13.25 -7.88 -6.50
CA SER A 315 12.81 -7.19 -7.71
C SER A 315 13.92 -6.25 -8.22
N ARG A 316 14.26 -6.39 -9.49
CA ARG A 316 15.17 -5.45 -10.17
C ARG A 316 14.38 -4.26 -10.69
N PRO A 317 14.95 -3.03 -10.70
CA PRO A 317 14.35 -1.92 -11.43
C PRO A 317 14.18 -2.34 -12.89
N ALA A 318 13.06 -1.95 -13.52
CA ALA A 318 12.88 -2.14 -14.96
C ALA A 318 14.12 -1.63 -15.70
N GLY A 319 14.81 -2.50 -16.45
CA GLY A 319 16.08 -2.17 -17.06
C GLY A 319 15.93 -0.88 -17.86
N ARG A 320 16.84 0.06 -17.68
CA ARG A 320 16.98 1.17 -18.61
C ARG A 320 17.20 0.55 -19.98
N ALA A 321 16.25 0.71 -20.88
CA ALA A 321 16.49 0.44 -22.29
C ALA A 321 17.74 1.25 -22.67
N ASN A 322 18.80 0.57 -23.10
CA ASN A 322 20.05 1.21 -23.47
C ASN A 322 19.76 2.35 -24.46
N GLY A 323 19.94 3.60 -24.01
CA GLY A 323 20.07 4.73 -24.90
C GLY A 323 18.98 5.79 -24.91
N GLN A 324 18.11 5.93 -23.90
CA GLN A 324 17.28 7.14 -23.81
C GLN A 324 17.49 7.87 -22.47
N PRO A 325 17.76 9.20 -22.49
CA PRO A 325 17.80 10.00 -21.28
C PRO A 325 16.39 10.07 -20.70
N SER A 326 16.28 9.86 -19.39
CA SER A 326 15.03 10.02 -18.65
C SER A 326 14.55 11.46 -18.78
N VAL A 327 13.49 11.67 -19.53
CA VAL A 327 12.69 12.89 -19.40
C VAL A 327 11.84 12.68 -18.16
N MET A 328 12.26 13.23 -17.04
CA MET A 328 11.39 13.47 -15.91
C MET A 328 10.32 14.44 -16.37
N PRO A 329 9.02 14.21 -16.12
CA PRO A 329 8.07 15.30 -16.21
C PRO A 329 8.48 16.31 -15.15
N THR A 330 8.92 17.46 -15.59
CA THR A 330 9.05 18.66 -14.74
C THR A 330 7.66 19.05 -14.28
N VAL A 331 7.41 18.91 -12.98
CA VAL A 331 6.26 19.48 -12.28
C VAL A 331 6.51 20.98 -12.07
#